data_81f2b119eee4a748fa70c77c6c3e16fd
#
_entry.id   81f2b119eee4a748fa70c77c6c3e16fd
#
_cell.length_a   1.000
_cell.length_b   1.000
_cell.length_c   1.000
_cell.angle_alpha   90.00
_cell.angle_beta   90.00
_cell.angle_gamma   90.00
#
_symmetry.space_group_name_H-M   'P 1'
#
loop_
_entity.id
_entity.type
_entity.pdbx_description
1 polymer ?
#
loop_
_entity_poly.entity_id
_entity_poly.type
_entity_poly.pdbx_seq_one_letter_code
_entity_poly.pdbx_strand_id
1 'polypeptide(L)' 'MNRDDIQIQLNQSTVALRAAAAKIDKLETEKQEILKEYLRLEGAVRVLTDLLNKETAK' A
#
# COMPACT_ATOMS: atom_id res chain seq x y z
N MET A 1 31.01 27.19 1.14
CA MET A 1 30.65 26.12 0.23
C MET A 1 30.84 26.52 -1.22
N ASN A 2 31.46 25.67 -1.99
CA ASN A 2 31.67 25.86 -3.41
C ASN A 2 30.35 25.62 -4.15
N ARG A 3 30.13 26.36 -5.25
CA ARG A 3 28.94 26.20 -6.10
C ARG A 3 28.82 24.79 -6.64
N ASP A 4 29.95 24.14 -6.98
CA ASP A 4 29.94 22.77 -7.48
C ASP A 4 29.47 21.77 -6.41
N ASP A 5 29.87 22.00 -5.15
CA ASP A 5 29.40 21.13 -4.03
C ASP A 5 27.90 21.24 -3.83
N ILE A 6 27.37 22.46 -3.96
CA ILE A 6 25.92 22.68 -3.85
C ILE A 6 25.19 21.97 -4.97
N GLN A 7 25.73 22.04 -6.19
CA GLN A 7 25.12 21.37 -7.35
C GLN A 7 25.12 19.86 -7.19
N ILE A 8 26.22 19.27 -6.69
CA ILE A 8 26.30 17.84 -6.43
C ILE A 8 25.26 17.42 -5.40
N GLN A 9 25.14 18.15 -4.30
CA GLN A 9 24.15 17.88 -3.27
C GLN A 9 22.72 17.98 -3.79
N LEU A 10 22.47 19.00 -4.63
CA LEU A 10 21.15 19.16 -5.25
C LEU A 10 20.81 17.97 -6.14
N ASN A 11 21.75 17.51 -6.95
CA ASN A 11 21.53 16.36 -7.84
C ASN A 11 21.26 15.10 -7.04
N GLN A 12 22.02 14.85 -5.98
CA GLN A 12 21.84 13.69 -5.11
C GLN A 12 20.49 13.72 -4.41
N SER A 13 20.10 14.90 -3.91
CA SER A 13 18.81 15.06 -3.23
C SER A 13 17.64 14.88 -4.21
N THR A 14 17.80 15.36 -5.44
CA THR A 14 16.75 15.21 -6.46
C THR A 14 16.55 13.74 -6.82
N VAL A 15 17.64 12.99 -6.98
CA VAL A 15 17.55 11.55 -7.26
C VAL A 15 16.88 10.81 -6.10
N ALA A 16 17.27 11.13 -4.87
CA ALA A 16 16.69 10.53 -3.68
C ALA A 16 15.19 10.84 -3.57
N LEU A 17 14.81 12.07 -3.87
CA LEU A 17 13.41 12.50 -3.85
C LEU A 17 12.57 11.69 -4.85
N ARG A 18 13.06 11.54 -6.07
CA ARG A 18 12.36 10.75 -7.10
C ARG A 18 12.23 9.29 -6.72
N ALA A 19 13.29 8.72 -6.14
CA ALA A 19 13.26 7.34 -5.68
C ALA A 19 12.22 7.16 -4.57
N ALA A 20 12.15 8.10 -3.63
CA ALA A 20 11.16 8.07 -2.56
C ALA A 20 9.74 8.19 -3.11
N ALA A 21 9.51 9.08 -4.06
CA ALA A 21 8.21 9.24 -4.70
C ALA A 21 7.76 7.96 -5.40
N ALA A 22 8.68 7.29 -6.09
CA ALA A 22 8.37 6.02 -6.76
C ALA A 22 8.00 4.93 -5.76
N LYS A 23 8.67 4.89 -4.61
CA LYS A 23 8.35 3.93 -3.54
C LYS A 23 6.98 4.19 -2.94
N ILE A 24 6.61 5.45 -2.76
CA ILE A 24 5.29 5.82 -2.26
C ILE A 24 4.21 5.34 -3.22
N ASP A 25 4.38 5.57 -4.51
CA ASP A 25 3.43 5.12 -5.52
C ASP A 25 3.26 3.60 -5.51
N LYS A 26 4.38 2.88 -5.41
CA LYS A 26 4.36 1.41 -5.36
C LYS A 26 3.64 0.93 -4.11
N LEU A 27 3.92 1.54 -2.96
CA LEU A 27 3.27 1.19 -1.70
C LEU A 27 1.78 1.45 -1.73
N GLU A 28 1.36 2.56 -2.36
CA GLU A 28 -0.06 2.87 -2.52
C GLU A 28 -0.78 1.83 -3.38
N THR A 29 -0.15 1.39 -4.47
CA THR A 29 -0.71 0.35 -5.32
C THR A 29 -0.83 -0.97 -4.57
N GLU A 30 0.21 -1.37 -3.84
CA GLU A 30 0.19 -2.58 -3.03
C GLU A 30 -0.89 -2.50 -1.94
N LYS A 31 -1.02 -1.34 -1.31
CA LYS A 31 -2.04 -1.11 -0.30
C LYS A 31 -3.44 -1.28 -0.87
N GLN A 32 -3.69 -0.75 -2.07
CA GLN A 32 -4.99 -0.90 -2.73
C GLN A 32 -5.33 -2.35 -3.03
N GLU A 33 -4.34 -3.12 -3.49
CA GLU A 33 -4.53 -4.54 -3.77
C GLU A 33 -4.83 -5.34 -2.49
N ILE A 34 -4.09 -5.06 -1.42
CA ILE A 34 -4.30 -5.70 -0.13
C ILE A 34 -5.68 -5.34 0.42
N LEU A 35 -6.09 -4.10 0.27
CA LEU A 35 -7.40 -3.64 0.74
C LEU A 35 -8.53 -4.37 0.01
N LYS A 36 -8.41 -4.55 -1.31
CA LYS A 36 -9.40 -5.31 -2.09
C LYS A 36 -9.50 -6.75 -1.59
N GLU A 37 -8.35 -7.38 -1.35
CA GLU A 37 -8.30 -8.74 -0.81
C GLU A 37 -8.96 -8.81 0.56
N TYR A 38 -8.66 -7.85 1.42
CA TYR A 38 -9.25 -7.76 2.75
C TYR A 38 -10.77 -7.69 2.70
N LEU A 39 -11.30 -6.82 1.83
CA LEU A 39 -12.75 -6.65 1.69
C LEU A 39 -13.40 -7.92 1.15
N ARG A 40 -12.75 -8.58 0.21
CA ARG A 40 -13.25 -9.85 -0.35
C ARG A 40 -13.30 -10.93 0.73
N LEU A 41 -12.24 -11.05 1.53
CA LEU A 41 -12.18 -12.04 2.60
C LEU A 41 -13.17 -11.72 3.72
N GLU A 42 -13.33 -10.45 4.05
CA GLU A 42 -14.33 -10.03 5.04
C GLU A 42 -15.74 -10.44 4.61
N GLY A 43 -16.06 -10.23 3.34
CA GLY A 43 -17.34 -10.66 2.78
C GLY A 43 -17.54 -12.18 2.86
N ALA A 44 -16.50 -12.94 2.53
CA ALA A 44 -16.53 -14.39 2.59
C ALA A 44 -16.74 -14.89 4.02
N VAL A 45 -16.05 -14.31 4.99
CA VAL A 45 -16.21 -14.66 6.41
C VAL A 45 -17.64 -14.39 6.86
N ARG A 46 -18.20 -13.26 6.46
CA ARG A 46 -19.57 -12.90 6.83
C ARG A 46 -20.58 -13.89 6.28
N VAL A 47 -20.47 -14.25 4.99
CA VAL A 47 -21.38 -15.21 4.36
C VAL A 47 -21.27 -16.57 5.01
N LEU A 48 -20.06 -17.06 5.25
CA LEU A 48 -19.86 -18.37 5.85
C LEU A 48 -20.34 -18.41 7.30
N THR A 49 -20.16 -17.33 8.04
CA THR A 49 -20.65 -17.20 9.41
C THR A 49 -22.18 -17.28 9.42
N ASP A 50 -22.83 -16.56 8.50
CA ASP A 50 -24.30 -16.59 8.40
C ASP A 50 -24.82 -17.98 8.06
N LEU A 51 -24.15 -18.68 7.15
CA LEU A 51 -24.54 -20.06 6.78
C LEU A 51 -24.39 -21.01 7.96
N LEU A 52 -23.30 -20.87 8.69
CA LEU A 52 -23.08 -21.71 9.88
C LEU A 52 -24.14 -21.45 10.94
N ASN A 53 -24.51 -20.20 11.17
CA ASN A 53 -25.53 -19.82 12.12
C ASN A 53 -26.90 -20.35 11.71
N LYS A 54 -27.21 -20.36 10.42
CA LYS A 54 -28.48 -20.93 9.92
C LYS A 54 -28.57 -22.42 10.18
N GLU A 55 -27.45 -23.14 10.02
CA GLU A 55 -27.45 -24.59 10.29
C GLU A 55 -27.62 -24.90 11.78
N THR A 56 -26.97 -24.11 12.63
CA THR A 56 -27.04 -24.31 14.07
C THR A 56 -28.35 -23.81 14.69
N ALA A 57 -29.05 -22.90 14.00
CA ALA A 57 -30.32 -22.36 14.49
C ALA A 57 -31.51 -23.29 14.32
N LYS A 58 -31.29 -24.39 13.67
CA LYS A 58 -32.32 -25.44 13.59
C LYS A 58 -32.42 -26.19 14.91
#